data_18c55df940ef8ea6a791b61744d4e3d0
#
_entry.id   18c55df940ef8ea6a791b61744d4e3d0
#
_cell.length_a   1.000
_cell.length_b   1.000
_cell.length_c   1.000
_cell.angle_alpha   90.00
_cell.angle_beta   90.00
_cell.angle_gamma   90.00
#
_symmetry.space_group_name_H-M   'P 1'
#
loop_
_entity.id
_entity.type
_entity.pdbx_description
1 polymer ?
#
loop_
_entity_poly.entity_id
_entity_poly.type
_entity_poly.pdbx_seq_one_letter_code
_entity_poly.pdbx_strand_id
1 'polypeptide(L)'
;IARTKMHPDTLAAKQLKADENMRKGWVVKEGDLVFTGHGDNLCTVKKYRDFEMFVDWKIEPKGDAGIYLRGSPQVQVWDTSRVEVGAQVGSGGLYNNQKNPSKPLKVADNAIGDWNTFRIIMKGDRVTVYLNGELVVDNVILENYWDRKLPIFASEQLELQAHGTLVAYRDIYVKELPSPEPFVLSEQEKKDGFKVL
;
A
#
# COMPACT_ATOMS: atom_id res chain seq x y z
N ILE A 1 -3.57 2.45 -15.26
CA ILE A 1 -4.11 2.40 -16.64
C ILE A 1 -4.27 3.82 -17.20
N ALA A 2 -4.82 4.78 -16.44
CA ALA A 2 -4.97 6.15 -16.93
C ALA A 2 -3.62 6.82 -17.26
N ARG A 3 -2.59 6.62 -16.44
CA ARG A 3 -1.24 7.19 -16.63
C ARG A 3 -0.59 6.74 -17.94
N THR A 4 -0.71 5.45 -18.30
CA THR A 4 -0.08 4.89 -19.51
C THR A 4 -0.73 5.36 -20.82
N LYS A 5 -1.92 5.94 -20.74
CA LYS A 5 -2.70 6.44 -21.88
C LYS A 5 -2.67 7.97 -22.01
N MET A 6 -2.03 8.67 -21.08
CA MET A 6 -1.95 10.13 -21.13
C MET A 6 -0.79 10.58 -22.02
N HIS A 7 -1.01 11.71 -22.69
CA HIS A 7 0.10 12.42 -23.35
C HIS A 7 1.15 12.82 -22.30
N PRO A 8 2.46 12.73 -22.58
CA PRO A 8 3.53 13.01 -21.61
C PRO A 8 3.38 14.37 -20.91
N ASP A 9 3.08 15.43 -21.65
CA ASP A 9 2.92 16.78 -21.09
C ASP A 9 1.73 16.87 -20.12
N THR A 10 0.62 16.22 -20.47
CA THR A 10 -0.56 16.14 -19.59
C THR A 10 -0.24 15.36 -18.33
N LEU A 11 0.52 14.28 -18.45
CA LEU A 11 0.96 13.48 -17.29
C LEU A 11 1.87 14.31 -16.38
N ALA A 12 2.86 15.02 -16.95
CA ALA A 12 3.77 15.88 -16.20
C ALA A 12 3.03 17.00 -15.45
N ALA A 13 2.09 17.69 -16.11
CA ALA A 13 1.30 18.74 -15.48
C ALA A 13 0.43 18.21 -14.33
N LYS A 14 -0.19 17.03 -14.50
CA LYS A 14 -0.97 16.39 -13.44
C LYS A 14 -0.09 15.91 -12.29
N GLN A 15 1.09 15.38 -12.57
CA GLN A 15 2.04 14.97 -11.53
C GLN A 15 2.49 16.16 -10.71
N LEU A 16 2.85 17.27 -11.34
CA LEU A 16 3.26 18.50 -10.65
C LEU A 16 2.16 18.98 -9.67
N LYS A 17 0.91 19.00 -10.14
CA LYS A 17 -0.22 19.40 -9.30
C LYS A 17 -0.46 18.42 -8.13
N ALA A 18 -0.33 17.12 -8.35
CA ALA A 18 -0.44 16.11 -7.29
C ALA A 18 0.69 16.27 -6.27
N ASP A 19 1.92 16.52 -6.71
CA ASP A 19 3.07 16.77 -5.83
C ASP A 19 2.89 18.03 -4.98
N GLU A 20 2.34 19.10 -5.55
CA GLU A 20 2.01 20.33 -4.81
C GLU A 20 0.93 20.07 -3.74
N ASN A 21 -0.11 19.32 -4.07
CA ASN A 21 -1.17 18.96 -3.12
C ASN A 21 -0.65 18.04 -2.03
N MET A 22 0.17 17.05 -2.38
CA MET A 22 0.82 16.15 -1.42
C MET A 22 1.64 16.96 -0.42
N ARG A 23 2.52 17.87 -0.89
CA ARG A 23 3.38 18.71 -0.02
C ARG A 23 2.61 19.60 0.95
N LYS A 24 1.37 19.96 0.67
CA LYS A 24 0.51 20.73 1.57
C LYS A 24 -0.01 19.89 2.73
N GLY A 25 -0.18 18.59 2.51
CA GLY A 25 -0.80 17.67 3.45
C GLY A 25 0.18 16.89 4.32
N TRP A 26 1.45 16.80 3.93
CA TRP A 26 2.46 16.03 4.64
C TRP A 26 3.54 16.92 5.22
N VAL A 27 3.79 16.78 6.50
CA VAL A 27 4.81 17.55 7.24
C VAL A 27 5.69 16.63 8.08
N VAL A 28 6.90 17.06 8.37
CA VAL A 28 7.75 16.39 9.37
C VAL A 28 7.64 17.16 10.67
N LYS A 29 7.21 16.51 11.73
CA LYS A 29 7.07 17.08 13.06
C LYS A 29 7.75 16.17 14.08
N GLU A 30 8.74 16.68 14.78
CA GLU A 30 9.51 15.96 15.82
C GLU A 30 10.12 14.62 15.32
N GLY A 31 10.45 14.54 14.02
CA GLY A 31 10.99 13.34 13.38
C GLY A 31 9.93 12.43 12.78
N ASP A 32 8.66 12.61 13.09
CA ASP A 32 7.54 11.85 12.53
C ASP A 32 7.07 12.46 11.20
N LEU A 33 6.71 11.62 10.24
CA LEU A 33 6.03 12.01 9.01
C LEU A 33 4.52 12.05 9.26
N VAL A 34 3.91 13.22 9.20
CA VAL A 34 2.52 13.44 9.60
C VAL A 34 1.67 13.88 8.42
N PHE A 35 0.58 13.17 8.17
CA PHE A 35 -0.49 13.63 7.30
C PHE A 35 -1.48 14.48 8.10
N THR A 36 -1.76 15.68 7.61
CA THR A 36 -2.56 16.68 8.35
C THR A 36 -4.06 16.59 8.10
N GLY A 37 -4.50 15.61 7.31
CA GLY A 37 -5.90 15.40 6.96
C GLY A 37 -6.32 15.99 5.60
N HIS A 38 -5.43 16.70 4.90
CA HIS A 38 -5.72 17.32 3.60
C HIS A 38 -4.59 17.10 2.62
N GLY A 39 -4.88 16.76 1.39
CA GLY A 39 -3.90 16.58 0.32
C GLY A 39 -4.01 15.22 -0.37
N ASP A 40 -2.99 14.90 -1.15
CA ASP A 40 -2.91 13.65 -1.94
C ASP A 40 -1.98 12.64 -1.25
N ASN A 41 -2.06 11.37 -1.69
CA ASN A 41 -1.21 10.30 -1.19
C ASN A 41 0.27 10.63 -1.33
N LEU A 42 1.06 10.18 -0.36
CA LEU A 42 2.52 10.22 -0.45
C LEU A 42 3.01 8.90 -1.05
N CYS A 43 3.68 9.00 -2.20
CA CYS A 43 4.14 7.86 -2.97
C CYS A 43 5.66 7.79 -3.02
N THR A 44 6.22 6.57 -3.01
CA THR A 44 7.65 6.40 -3.29
C THR A 44 7.95 6.72 -4.75
N VAL A 45 9.11 7.30 -5.03
CA VAL A 45 9.61 7.48 -6.40
C VAL A 45 9.97 6.12 -7.00
N LYS A 46 10.61 5.27 -6.21
CA LYS A 46 10.98 3.92 -6.59
C LYS A 46 9.75 3.01 -6.63
N LYS A 47 9.75 2.09 -7.58
CA LYS A 47 8.80 0.98 -7.67
C LYS A 47 9.40 -0.25 -7.02
N TYR A 48 8.56 -1.02 -6.33
CA TYR A 48 8.94 -2.25 -5.63
C TYR A 48 8.17 -3.43 -6.21
N ARG A 49 8.82 -4.58 -6.27
CA ARG A 49 8.23 -5.86 -6.69
C ARG A 49 7.95 -6.74 -5.48
N ASP A 50 8.95 -7.45 -5.00
CA ASP A 50 8.90 -8.26 -3.79
C ASP A 50 9.67 -7.55 -2.69
N PHE A 51 9.08 -7.40 -1.53
CA PHE A 51 9.68 -6.62 -0.45
C PHE A 51 9.20 -7.06 0.93
N GLU A 52 9.96 -6.67 1.92
CA GLU A 52 9.60 -6.65 3.34
C GLU A 52 9.64 -5.20 3.81
N MET A 53 8.57 -4.73 4.42
CA MET A 53 8.42 -3.37 4.91
C MET A 53 8.14 -3.38 6.40
N PHE A 54 8.82 -2.53 7.14
CA PHE A 54 8.47 -2.16 8.50
C PHE A 54 8.02 -0.72 8.50
N VAL A 55 6.99 -0.40 9.25
CA VAL A 55 6.49 0.95 9.43
C VAL A 55 5.73 1.08 10.73
N ASP A 56 6.10 2.07 11.52
CA ASP A 56 5.31 2.49 12.67
C ASP A 56 4.27 3.51 12.23
N TRP A 57 3.06 3.37 12.76
CA TRP A 57 1.96 4.28 12.51
C TRP A 57 1.16 4.58 13.77
N LYS A 58 0.58 5.76 13.81
CA LYS A 58 -0.28 6.23 14.91
C LYS A 58 -1.41 7.07 14.34
N ILE A 59 -2.63 6.85 14.83
CA ILE A 59 -3.83 7.58 14.44
C ILE A 59 -4.53 8.19 15.65
N GLU A 60 -5.32 9.21 15.38
CA GLU A 60 -6.22 9.85 16.34
C GLU A 60 -7.60 9.19 16.32
N PRO A 61 -8.49 9.50 17.30
CA PRO A 61 -9.87 9.02 17.28
C PRO A 61 -10.57 9.27 15.93
N LYS A 62 -11.30 8.27 15.45
CA LYS A 62 -11.93 8.22 14.11
C LYS A 62 -10.94 8.12 12.96
N GLY A 63 -9.66 7.86 13.24
CA GLY A 63 -8.62 7.71 12.23
C GLY A 63 -8.94 6.64 11.20
N ASP A 64 -8.57 6.93 9.95
CA ASP A 64 -8.70 6.04 8.81
C ASP A 64 -7.55 6.34 7.84
N ALA A 65 -6.82 5.30 7.47
CA ALA A 65 -5.67 5.39 6.59
C ALA A 65 -5.38 4.02 5.96
N GLY A 66 -4.32 3.94 5.17
CA GLY A 66 -3.89 2.68 4.59
C GLY A 66 -2.53 2.79 3.93
N ILE A 67 -1.94 1.64 3.66
CA ILE A 67 -0.69 1.53 2.92
C ILE A 67 -0.97 0.76 1.65
N TYR A 68 -0.81 1.42 0.49
CA TYR A 68 -0.98 0.80 -0.81
C TYR A 68 0.28 0.01 -1.17
N LEU A 69 0.08 -1.23 -1.53
CA LEU A 69 1.14 -2.11 -1.97
C LEU A 69 1.11 -2.22 -3.49
N ARG A 70 2.23 -1.92 -4.13
CA ARG A 70 2.36 -1.94 -5.61
C ARG A 70 1.25 -1.19 -6.33
N GLY A 71 0.93 0.03 -5.86
CA GLY A 71 -0.09 0.88 -6.45
C GLY A 71 -1.52 0.37 -6.32
N SER A 72 -1.76 -0.68 -5.53
CA SER A 72 -3.09 -1.20 -5.25
C SER A 72 -3.43 -1.03 -3.77
N PRO A 73 -4.61 -0.52 -3.43
CA PRO A 73 -5.03 -0.43 -2.03
C PRO A 73 -5.27 -1.83 -1.45
N GLN A 74 -5.21 -2.01 -0.17
CA GLN A 74 -4.42 -1.41 0.87
C GLN A 74 -4.31 -2.36 2.05
N VAL A 75 -3.23 -2.27 2.80
CA VAL A 75 -3.20 -2.72 4.19
C VAL A 75 -3.89 -1.65 5.02
N GLN A 76 -5.01 -2.00 5.64
CA GLN A 76 -5.89 -1.04 6.32
C GLN A 76 -5.32 -0.60 7.66
N VAL A 77 -5.49 0.70 7.96
CA VAL A 77 -5.26 1.33 9.25
C VAL A 77 -6.53 2.07 9.65
N TRP A 78 -7.11 1.77 10.81
CA TRP A 78 -8.30 2.45 11.28
C TRP A 78 -8.50 2.41 12.80
N ASP A 79 -9.37 3.28 13.28
CA ASP A 79 -9.86 3.26 14.65
C ASP A 79 -10.85 2.11 14.82
N THR A 80 -10.46 1.09 15.59
CA THR A 80 -11.25 -0.13 15.81
C THR A 80 -12.57 0.11 16.57
N SER A 81 -12.74 1.28 17.17
CA SER A 81 -14.00 1.66 17.83
C SER A 81 -15.10 2.07 16.82
N ARG A 82 -14.76 2.28 15.55
CA ARG A 82 -15.69 2.66 14.49
C ARG A 82 -16.47 1.46 13.95
N VAL A 83 -17.36 0.93 14.78
CA VAL A 83 -18.18 -0.26 14.47
C VAL A 83 -19.09 -0.03 13.26
N GLU A 84 -19.54 1.21 13.05
CA GLU A 84 -20.41 1.62 11.95
C GLU A 84 -19.81 1.40 10.56
N VAL A 85 -18.47 1.37 10.45
CA VAL A 85 -17.75 1.09 9.20
C VAL A 85 -17.13 -0.32 9.18
N GLY A 86 -17.35 -1.11 10.21
CA GLY A 86 -16.80 -2.46 10.32
C GLY A 86 -15.38 -2.55 10.86
N ALA A 87 -14.83 -1.46 11.45
CA ALA A 87 -13.44 -1.37 11.90
C ALA A 87 -13.11 -2.24 13.12
N GLN A 88 -14.12 -2.75 13.84
CA GLN A 88 -13.94 -3.63 15.00
C GLN A 88 -13.17 -4.92 14.68
N VAL A 89 -12.97 -5.23 13.42
CA VAL A 89 -12.19 -6.41 13.01
C VAL A 89 -10.67 -6.20 13.18
N GLY A 90 -10.21 -4.96 13.36
CA GLY A 90 -8.80 -4.61 13.51
C GLY A 90 -8.16 -4.08 12.22
N SER A 91 -6.98 -3.47 12.38
CA SER A 91 -6.13 -3.02 11.28
C SER A 91 -5.33 -4.17 10.66
N GLY A 92 -4.69 -3.92 9.52
CA GLY A 92 -3.81 -4.85 8.83
C GLY A 92 -4.49 -5.67 7.74
N GLY A 93 -5.81 -5.72 7.68
CA GLY A 93 -6.54 -6.45 6.64
C GLY A 93 -6.31 -5.90 5.23
N LEU A 94 -6.49 -6.75 4.22
CA LEU A 94 -6.46 -6.36 2.80
C LEU A 94 -7.86 -5.87 2.40
N TYR A 95 -8.26 -4.72 2.91
CA TYR A 95 -9.63 -4.19 2.94
C TYR A 95 -10.37 -4.26 1.60
N ASN A 96 -9.67 -4.03 0.51
CA ASN A 96 -10.27 -3.95 -0.82
C ASN A 96 -10.38 -5.31 -1.54
N ASN A 97 -9.93 -6.41 -0.94
CA ASN A 97 -10.14 -7.74 -1.50
C ASN A 97 -11.63 -8.11 -1.53
N GLN A 98 -12.04 -8.80 -2.58
CA GLN A 98 -13.43 -9.24 -2.77
C GLN A 98 -13.55 -10.78 -2.88
N LYS A 99 -12.59 -11.42 -3.54
CA LYS A 99 -12.59 -12.88 -3.75
C LYS A 99 -11.72 -13.60 -2.71
N ASN A 100 -10.67 -12.94 -2.27
CA ASN A 100 -9.76 -13.44 -1.24
C ASN A 100 -10.07 -12.79 0.11
N PRO A 101 -9.60 -13.35 1.22
CA PRO A 101 -9.81 -12.76 2.54
C PRO A 101 -9.42 -11.28 2.60
N SER A 102 -10.30 -10.47 3.16
CA SER A 102 -10.10 -9.01 3.31
C SER A 102 -9.91 -8.58 4.75
N LYS A 103 -10.40 -9.38 5.70
CA LYS A 103 -10.33 -9.06 7.14
C LYS A 103 -9.06 -9.63 7.76
N PRO A 104 -8.51 -8.97 8.79
CA PRO A 104 -7.44 -9.57 9.57
C PRO A 104 -7.92 -10.80 10.35
N LEU A 105 -6.99 -11.67 10.72
CA LEU A 105 -7.26 -12.88 11.50
C LEU A 105 -7.69 -12.58 12.94
N LYS A 106 -7.25 -11.43 13.45
CA LYS A 106 -7.55 -10.95 14.81
C LYS A 106 -7.30 -9.44 14.92
N VAL A 107 -7.83 -8.84 15.97
CA VAL A 107 -7.47 -7.48 16.39
C VAL A 107 -6.13 -7.56 17.13
N ALA A 108 -5.17 -6.75 16.70
CA ALA A 108 -3.85 -6.65 17.32
C ALA A 108 -3.39 -5.18 17.46
N ASP A 109 -4.33 -4.26 17.33
CA ASP A 109 -4.11 -2.82 17.46
C ASP A 109 -3.82 -2.43 18.91
N ASN A 110 -2.88 -1.52 19.11
CA ASN A 110 -2.70 -0.81 20.39
C ASN A 110 -3.81 0.24 20.57
N ALA A 111 -3.87 0.86 21.74
CA ALA A 111 -4.85 1.91 22.01
C ALA A 111 -4.71 3.08 21.03
N ILE A 112 -5.82 3.77 20.75
CA ILE A 112 -5.81 4.98 19.91
C ILE A 112 -4.87 6.02 20.51
N GLY A 113 -4.02 6.60 19.67
CA GLY A 113 -2.96 7.53 20.08
C GLY A 113 -1.62 6.84 20.40
N ASP A 114 -1.59 5.53 20.49
CA ASP A 114 -0.36 4.78 20.66
C ASP A 114 0.22 4.34 19.30
N TRP A 115 1.54 4.12 19.27
CA TRP A 115 2.23 3.61 18.10
C TRP A 115 1.93 2.13 17.88
N ASN A 116 1.72 1.79 16.62
CA ASN A 116 1.59 0.44 16.12
C ASN A 116 2.69 0.16 15.11
N THR A 117 3.16 -1.07 15.02
CA THR A 117 4.19 -1.49 14.06
C THR A 117 3.60 -2.51 13.09
N PHE A 118 3.63 -2.22 11.80
CA PHE A 118 3.46 -3.22 10.76
C PHE A 118 4.78 -3.82 10.34
N ARG A 119 4.76 -5.14 10.11
CA ARG A 119 5.70 -5.86 9.26
C ARG A 119 4.90 -6.45 8.11
N ILE A 120 5.16 -5.96 6.89
CA ILE A 120 4.44 -6.36 5.67
C ILE A 120 5.41 -7.08 4.75
N ILE A 121 5.08 -8.30 4.33
CA ILE A 121 5.87 -9.08 3.39
C ILE A 121 5.02 -9.29 2.14
N MET A 122 5.53 -8.85 0.99
CA MET A 122 4.91 -9.07 -0.30
C MET A 122 5.82 -9.89 -1.20
N LYS A 123 5.33 -11.05 -1.65
CA LYS A 123 6.02 -11.94 -2.60
C LYS A 123 5.06 -12.37 -3.70
N GLY A 124 5.41 -12.08 -4.94
CA GLY A 124 4.49 -12.29 -6.05
C GLY A 124 3.21 -11.46 -5.84
N ASP A 125 2.06 -12.11 -5.84
CA ASP A 125 0.77 -11.49 -5.56
C ASP A 125 0.29 -11.65 -4.09
N ARG A 126 1.13 -12.27 -3.23
CA ARG A 126 0.75 -12.66 -1.87
C ARG A 126 1.32 -11.73 -0.82
N VAL A 127 0.50 -11.46 0.17
CA VAL A 127 0.81 -10.57 1.29
C VAL A 127 0.69 -11.31 2.61
N THR A 128 1.67 -11.12 3.47
CA THR A 128 1.64 -11.50 4.89
C THR A 128 1.82 -10.25 5.72
N VAL A 129 0.97 -10.03 6.71
CA VAL A 129 1.04 -8.86 7.60
C VAL A 129 1.10 -9.31 9.05
N TYR A 130 2.06 -8.72 9.75
CA TYR A 130 2.11 -8.76 11.21
C TYR A 130 1.80 -7.35 11.73
N LEU A 131 0.97 -7.26 12.75
CA LEU A 131 0.68 -6.05 13.50
C LEU A 131 1.12 -6.25 14.95
N ASN A 132 2.03 -5.41 15.44
CA ASN A 132 2.57 -5.51 16.80
C ASN A 132 3.13 -6.90 17.14
N GLY A 133 3.74 -7.57 16.14
CA GLY A 133 4.28 -8.93 16.25
C GLY A 133 3.27 -10.06 16.03
N GLU A 134 1.97 -9.76 15.99
CA GLU A 134 0.90 -10.72 15.79
C GLU A 134 0.57 -10.91 14.30
N LEU A 135 0.46 -12.15 13.84
CA LEU A 135 0.06 -12.47 12.47
C LEU A 135 -1.40 -12.10 12.25
N VAL A 136 -1.66 -11.16 11.35
CA VAL A 136 -3.02 -10.67 11.04
C VAL A 136 -3.45 -10.97 9.60
N VAL A 137 -2.51 -11.17 8.68
CA VAL A 137 -2.79 -11.67 7.31
C VAL A 137 -1.76 -12.73 6.97
N ASP A 138 -2.21 -13.92 6.61
CA ASP A 138 -1.35 -15.06 6.31
C ASP A 138 -1.40 -15.40 4.83
N ASN A 139 -0.38 -14.96 4.08
CA ASN A 139 -0.12 -15.35 2.69
C ASN A 139 -1.34 -15.21 1.75
N VAL A 140 -2.06 -14.10 1.86
CA VAL A 140 -3.29 -13.83 1.11
C VAL A 140 -2.97 -13.12 -0.21
N ILE A 141 -3.66 -13.49 -1.29
CA ILE A 141 -3.56 -12.81 -2.59
C ILE A 141 -4.12 -11.38 -2.46
N LEU A 142 -3.33 -10.39 -2.87
CA LEU A 142 -3.77 -9.00 -3.03
C LEU A 142 -4.37 -8.82 -4.42
N GLU A 143 -5.62 -8.42 -4.47
CA GLU A 143 -6.34 -8.24 -5.72
C GLU A 143 -6.03 -6.90 -6.37
N ASN A 144 -6.01 -6.88 -7.72
CA ASN A 144 -5.95 -5.63 -8.46
C ASN A 144 -7.28 -4.86 -8.28
N TYR A 145 -7.24 -3.81 -7.48
CA TYR A 145 -8.41 -2.97 -7.22
C TYR A 145 -8.88 -2.20 -8.48
N TRP A 146 -7.96 -1.80 -9.34
CA TRP A 146 -8.24 -0.94 -10.48
C TRP A 146 -8.84 -1.68 -11.67
N ASP A 147 -8.48 -2.96 -11.82
CA ASP A 147 -9.09 -3.86 -12.80
C ASP A 147 -9.10 -5.29 -12.24
N ARG A 148 -10.24 -5.71 -11.74
CA ARG A 148 -10.45 -7.01 -11.08
C ARG A 148 -10.24 -8.22 -11.99
N LYS A 149 -10.12 -8.02 -13.30
CA LYS A 149 -9.84 -9.09 -14.28
C LYS A 149 -8.36 -9.30 -14.50
N LEU A 150 -7.53 -8.36 -14.12
CA LEU A 150 -6.09 -8.41 -14.29
C LEU A 150 -5.39 -8.83 -12.99
N PRO A 151 -4.20 -9.45 -13.08
CA PRO A 151 -3.35 -9.66 -11.92
C PRO A 151 -2.90 -8.32 -11.35
N ILE A 152 -2.36 -8.34 -10.13
CA ILE A 152 -1.71 -7.17 -9.56
C ILE A 152 -0.50 -6.77 -10.39
N PHE A 153 -0.15 -5.47 -10.37
CA PHE A 153 1.04 -4.97 -11.06
C PHE A 153 2.30 -5.73 -10.62
N ALA A 154 3.17 -6.07 -11.55
CA ALA A 154 4.42 -6.76 -11.27
C ALA A 154 5.34 -5.95 -10.35
N SER A 155 5.38 -4.63 -10.53
CA SER A 155 6.04 -3.66 -9.65
C SER A 155 5.32 -2.33 -9.73
N GLU A 156 5.17 -1.64 -8.62
CA GLU A 156 4.63 -0.28 -8.54
C GLU A 156 5.09 0.41 -7.23
N GLN A 157 4.67 1.66 -7.06
CA GLN A 157 4.98 2.49 -5.90
C GLN A 157 4.34 1.92 -4.63
N LEU A 158 4.94 2.20 -3.49
CA LEU A 158 4.30 2.16 -2.18
C LEU A 158 3.68 3.52 -1.91
N GLU A 159 2.48 3.54 -1.34
CA GLU A 159 1.77 4.79 -1.10
C GLU A 159 1.21 4.81 0.33
N LEU A 160 1.41 5.92 1.02
CA LEU A 160 0.72 6.23 2.27
C LEU A 160 -0.55 7.01 1.93
N GLN A 161 -1.69 6.47 2.33
CA GLN A 161 -2.99 6.99 1.96
C GLN A 161 -3.32 8.30 2.66
N ALA A 162 -3.82 9.27 1.91
CA ALA A 162 -4.43 10.51 2.39
C ALA A 162 -5.95 10.31 2.47
N HIS A 163 -6.49 9.96 3.64
CA HIS A 163 -7.92 9.63 3.82
C HIS A 163 -8.70 10.66 4.64
N GLY A 164 -8.20 11.88 4.77
CA GLY A 164 -8.92 12.98 5.42
C GLY A 164 -8.85 12.99 6.95
N THR A 165 -8.09 12.07 7.56
CA THR A 165 -7.83 12.04 9.00
C THR A 165 -6.35 12.10 9.28
N LEU A 166 -5.97 12.61 10.47
CA LEU A 166 -4.59 12.68 10.87
C LEU A 166 -4.00 11.30 11.09
N VAL A 167 -2.83 11.06 10.51
CA VAL A 167 -2.03 9.86 10.73
C VAL A 167 -0.55 10.23 10.77
N ALA A 168 0.19 9.66 11.70
CA ALA A 168 1.63 9.82 11.81
C ALA A 168 2.33 8.50 11.48
N TYR A 169 3.48 8.60 10.83
CA TYR A 169 4.35 7.48 10.49
C TYR A 169 5.79 7.76 10.91
N ARG A 170 6.52 6.72 11.28
CA ARG A 170 7.97 6.77 11.52
C ARG A 170 8.58 5.41 11.23
N ASP A 171 9.89 5.30 11.34
CA ASP A 171 10.63 4.03 11.20
C ASP A 171 10.22 3.23 9.96
N ILE A 172 10.16 3.92 8.81
CA ILE A 172 9.75 3.34 7.53
C ILE A 172 10.96 2.69 6.87
N TYR A 173 11.02 1.37 6.87
CA TYR A 173 12.09 0.60 6.25
C TYR A 173 11.53 -0.35 5.20
N VAL A 174 12.16 -0.38 4.03
CA VAL A 174 11.80 -1.31 2.96
C VAL A 174 13.04 -2.06 2.51
N LYS A 175 12.98 -3.38 2.60
CA LYS A 175 13.99 -4.31 2.08
C LYS A 175 13.43 -5.01 0.85
N GLU A 176 14.09 -4.86 -0.30
CA GLU A 176 13.76 -5.66 -1.47
C GLU A 176 14.13 -7.12 -1.24
N LEU A 177 13.25 -8.02 -1.62
CA LEU A 177 13.45 -9.44 -1.56
C LEU A 177 13.85 -9.97 -2.95
N PRO A 178 14.59 -11.07 -3.02
CA PRO A 178 14.84 -11.74 -4.29
C PRO A 178 13.51 -12.07 -4.97
N SER A 179 13.35 -11.60 -6.19
CA SER A 179 12.21 -11.93 -7.05
C SER A 179 12.68 -12.87 -8.15
N PRO A 180 11.84 -13.78 -8.63
CA PRO A 180 12.16 -14.55 -9.83
C PRO A 180 12.54 -13.59 -10.95
N GLU A 181 13.60 -13.92 -11.69
CA GLU A 181 13.93 -13.17 -12.90
C GLU A 181 12.72 -13.16 -13.84
N PRO A 182 12.42 -12.04 -14.48
CA PRO A 182 11.39 -11.99 -15.49
C PRO A 182 11.68 -13.07 -16.56
N PHE A 183 10.67 -13.84 -16.91
CA PHE A 183 10.84 -14.75 -18.04
C PHE A 183 11.17 -13.94 -19.30
N VAL A 184 12.31 -14.22 -19.88
CA VAL A 184 12.79 -13.56 -21.10
C VAL A 184 12.80 -14.62 -22.21
N LEU A 185 12.05 -14.35 -23.27
CA LEU A 185 12.09 -15.18 -24.46
C LEU A 185 13.50 -15.21 -25.04
N SER A 186 13.99 -16.38 -25.38
CA SER A 186 15.19 -16.54 -26.18
C SER A 186 15.01 -15.88 -27.57
N GLU A 187 16.10 -15.58 -28.23
CA GLU A 187 16.04 -14.99 -29.56
C GLU A 187 15.34 -15.91 -30.57
N GLN A 188 15.42 -17.22 -30.38
CA GLN A 188 14.69 -18.19 -31.21
C GLN A 188 13.19 -18.12 -30.98
N GLU A 189 12.74 -18.12 -29.71
CA GLU A 189 11.32 -18.01 -29.37
C GLU A 189 10.70 -16.69 -29.86
N LYS A 190 11.44 -15.59 -29.80
CA LYS A 190 11.00 -14.30 -30.39
C LYS A 190 10.81 -14.41 -31.90
N LYS A 191 11.75 -15.08 -32.61
CA LYS A 191 11.65 -15.31 -34.05
C LYS A 191 10.48 -16.22 -34.39
N ASP A 192 10.18 -17.20 -33.56
CA ASP A 192 9.04 -18.10 -33.72
C ASP A 192 7.70 -17.45 -33.36
N GLY A 193 7.71 -16.16 -32.99
CA GLY A 193 6.51 -15.38 -32.77
C GLY A 193 5.91 -15.48 -31.37
N PHE A 194 6.59 -16.10 -30.41
CA PHE A 194 6.15 -16.12 -29.01
C PHE A 194 6.22 -14.71 -28.39
N LYS A 195 5.28 -14.44 -27.48
CA LYS A 195 5.20 -13.20 -26.73
C LYS A 195 5.02 -13.51 -25.25
N VAL A 196 5.68 -12.76 -24.39
CA VAL A 196 5.40 -12.79 -22.93
C VAL A 196 4.04 -12.12 -22.73
N LEU A 197 3.12 -12.81 -22.06
CA LEU A 197 1.79 -12.32 -21.73
C LEU A 197 1.82 -11.46 -20.47
#